data_8b82c10cbdb4f8e3cf6f70b0b59b764c
#
_entry.id   8b82c10cbdb4f8e3cf6f70b0b59b764c
#
_cell.length_a   1.000
_cell.length_b   1.000
_cell.length_c   1.000
_cell.angle_alpha   90.00
_cell.angle_beta   90.00
_cell.angle_gamma   90.00
#
_symmetry.space_group_name_H-M   'P 1'
#
loop_
_entity.id
_entity.type
_entity.pdbx_description
1 polymer ?
#
loop_
_entity_poly.entity_id
_entity_poly.type
_entity_poly.pdbx_seq_one_letter_code
_entity_poly.pdbx_strand_id
1 'polypeptide(L)'
;LGVVVEQSPPQTHNSVGLEVYNAIFTSSPKKAPGTDKLSFAILRRAYNAENKVFYLLYRALFAAGYHPKGWREAIGVILPKANKKDYSLPKAYRVISLLNCLGKAFEKILATRLSYLAETGDLLQETQIGGRKQKSALDACFLLQSKVQEAWEKKHTTALLFVDVKGAFDHVSANQLLAMCKKLKLPLSLIRWISFFLSQRTIQLRFNGQTQPLQKVKIGIPQGSPISPILFLLYIRDICETRPDTFTFSYMDDICIGASAMSTKKLKKILERTAKAILQEARESAIEFDVEKTELLYASRKREIAAEPVQVGESLIQPSNCVRWLGFFLDTKLSYKKHVQTKAAAAQKVFQRLQRLGNTQRGLTTQATKQLYTACVSSIADYGVQLWWGKRKKSLLKEY
;
A
#
# COMPACT_ATOMS: atom_id res chain seq x y z
N LEU A 1 -4.95 32.07 -5.70
CA LEU A 1 -4.26 30.75 -5.57
C LEU A 1 -2.86 30.85 -4.96
N GLY A 2 -2.50 32.00 -4.32
CA GLY A 2 -1.22 32.25 -3.69
C GLY A 2 -1.16 32.13 -2.18
N VAL A 3 -2.22 31.67 -1.49
CA VAL A 3 -2.37 31.80 -0.03
C VAL A 3 -2.23 30.49 0.76
N VAL A 4 -2.09 29.34 0.11
CA VAL A 4 -2.08 28.02 0.81
C VAL A 4 -0.69 27.61 1.33
N VAL A 5 0.37 28.33 1.03
CA VAL A 5 1.75 27.91 1.35
C VAL A 5 2.22 28.34 2.75
N GLU A 6 1.51 29.24 3.45
CA GLU A 6 1.89 29.74 4.78
C GLU A 6 1.19 29.08 5.98
N GLN A 7 0.22 28.22 5.76
CA GLN A 7 -0.42 27.49 6.86
C GLN A 7 0.20 26.13 7.12
N SER A 8 1.50 26.07 7.40
CA SER A 8 1.99 25.05 8.31
C SER A 8 1.26 25.25 9.66
N PRO A 9 0.80 24.16 10.36
CA PRO A 9 0.19 24.34 11.68
C PRO A 9 1.13 25.18 12.53
N PRO A 10 0.60 26.10 13.37
CA PRO A 10 1.41 27.06 14.10
C PRO A 10 2.52 26.32 14.87
N GLN A 11 3.77 26.58 14.50
CA GLN A 11 4.93 25.98 15.11
C GLN A 11 5.17 26.66 16.47
N THR A 12 4.35 26.32 17.45
CA THR A 12 4.70 26.62 18.84
C THR A 12 5.85 25.70 19.24
N HIS A 13 6.79 26.16 20.06
CA HIS A 13 7.91 25.33 20.56
C HIS A 13 7.44 23.99 21.14
N ASN A 14 6.24 23.93 21.71
CA ASN A 14 5.60 22.72 22.24
C ASN A 14 5.19 21.70 21.17
N SER A 15 4.86 22.12 19.93
CA SER A 15 4.36 21.20 18.90
C SER A 15 5.47 20.30 18.33
N VAL A 16 6.64 20.83 18.06
CA VAL A 16 7.78 20.04 17.52
C VAL A 16 8.33 19.07 18.57
N GLY A 17 8.38 19.47 19.84
CA GLY A 17 8.76 18.58 20.94
C GLY A 17 7.83 17.36 21.03
N LEU A 18 6.53 17.57 20.88
CA LEU A 18 5.52 16.51 20.88
C LEU A 18 5.66 15.59 19.65
N GLU A 19 5.97 16.11 18.47
CA GLU A 19 6.22 15.29 17.27
C GLU A 19 7.42 14.36 17.45
N VAL A 20 8.53 14.88 18.03
CA VAL A 20 9.72 14.10 18.33
C VAL A 20 9.41 13.01 19.35
N TYR A 21 8.74 13.36 20.45
CA TYR A 21 8.28 12.39 21.44
C TYR A 21 7.44 11.29 20.79
N ASN A 22 6.40 11.66 20.04
CA ASN A 22 5.52 10.72 19.39
C ASN A 22 6.27 9.82 18.38
N ALA A 23 7.20 10.36 17.60
CA ALA A 23 7.98 9.58 16.65
C ALA A 23 8.80 8.48 17.35
N ILE A 24 9.37 8.76 18.51
CA ILE A 24 10.18 7.81 19.27
C ILE A 24 9.29 6.83 20.07
N PHE A 25 8.30 7.33 20.81
CA PHE A 25 7.54 6.54 21.79
C PHE A 25 6.39 5.72 21.18
N THR A 26 5.83 6.10 20.05
CA THR A 26 4.84 5.26 19.33
C THR A 26 5.48 4.22 18.44
N SER A 27 6.80 4.26 18.23
CA SER A 27 7.54 3.21 17.52
C SER A 27 7.85 2.05 18.47
N SER A 28 7.64 0.80 18.05
CA SER A 28 7.94 -0.35 18.90
C SER A 28 9.41 -0.37 19.34
N PRO A 29 9.71 -0.54 20.64
CA PRO A 29 11.09 -0.62 21.14
C PRO A 29 11.86 -1.82 20.60
N LYS A 30 11.13 -2.88 20.16
CA LYS A 30 11.69 -4.13 19.62
C LYS A 30 11.99 -4.05 18.11
N LYS A 31 11.74 -2.92 17.44
CA LYS A 31 12.10 -2.79 16.01
C LYS A 31 13.61 -2.96 15.83
N ALA A 32 13.98 -3.74 14.81
CA ALA A 32 15.37 -3.94 14.44
C ALA A 32 16.05 -2.60 14.10
N PRO A 33 17.25 -2.35 14.67
CA PRO A 33 18.04 -1.16 14.39
C PRO A 33 18.72 -1.24 13.01
N GLY A 34 19.29 -0.14 12.57
CA GLY A 34 20.16 -0.06 11.40
C GLY A 34 21.60 -0.48 11.71
N THR A 35 22.56 0.02 10.90
CA THR A 35 23.99 -0.26 11.01
C THR A 35 24.60 0.23 12.33
N ASP A 36 24.02 1.28 12.92
CA ASP A 36 24.43 1.88 14.20
C ASP A 36 24.05 1.04 15.44
N LYS A 37 23.25 -0.01 15.27
CA LYS A 37 22.71 -0.86 16.33
C LYS A 37 21.88 -0.13 17.41
N LEU A 38 21.52 1.14 17.19
CA LEU A 38 20.71 1.92 18.14
C LEU A 38 19.21 1.59 17.94
N SER A 39 18.63 0.89 18.92
CA SER A 39 17.20 0.56 18.92
C SER A 39 16.36 1.70 19.47
N PHE A 40 15.03 1.67 19.21
CA PHE A 40 14.10 2.62 19.84
C PHE A 40 14.08 2.52 21.37
N ALA A 41 14.42 1.39 21.97
CA ALA A 41 14.57 1.27 23.41
C ALA A 41 15.70 2.14 23.94
N ILE A 42 16.84 2.17 23.25
CA ILE A 42 18.00 3.04 23.58
C ILE A 42 17.63 4.51 23.36
N LEU A 43 16.98 4.84 22.23
CA LEU A 43 16.57 6.22 21.93
C LEU A 43 15.59 6.78 22.97
N ARG A 44 14.67 5.97 23.49
CA ARG A 44 13.76 6.39 24.57
C ARG A 44 14.51 6.76 25.85
N ARG A 45 15.53 5.96 26.23
CA ARG A 45 16.37 6.25 27.41
C ARG A 45 17.15 7.54 27.19
N ALA A 46 17.79 7.71 26.02
CA ALA A 46 18.52 8.92 25.69
C ALA A 46 17.60 10.18 25.66
N TYR A 47 16.40 10.05 25.11
CA TYR A 47 15.40 11.14 25.09
C TYR A 47 14.96 11.54 26.49
N ASN A 48 14.75 10.58 27.40
CA ASN A 48 14.39 10.87 28.80
C ASN A 48 15.53 11.55 29.57
N ALA A 49 16.77 11.27 29.20
CA ALA A 49 17.94 11.92 29.81
C ALA A 49 18.12 13.35 29.28
N GLU A 50 18.00 13.57 27.97
CA GLU A 50 18.26 14.88 27.36
C GLU A 50 17.41 15.08 26.07
N ASN A 51 16.18 15.51 26.23
CA ASN A 51 15.25 15.68 25.09
C ASN A 51 15.57 16.88 24.20
N LYS A 52 16.24 17.94 24.74
CA LYS A 52 16.60 19.16 24.00
C LYS A 52 17.52 18.85 22.83
N VAL A 53 18.43 17.88 22.98
CA VAL A 53 19.36 17.48 21.91
C VAL A 53 18.58 16.94 20.70
N PHE A 54 17.58 16.10 20.90
CA PHE A 54 16.75 15.56 19.82
C PHE A 54 15.97 16.67 19.12
N TYR A 55 15.39 17.58 19.90
CA TYR A 55 14.67 18.72 19.35
C TYR A 55 15.56 19.61 18.49
N LEU A 56 16.74 20.01 19.01
CA LEU A 56 17.69 20.86 18.29
C LEU A 56 18.21 20.17 17.03
N LEU A 57 18.56 18.88 17.12
CA LEU A 57 19.00 18.09 15.97
C LEU A 57 17.96 18.07 14.85
N TYR A 58 16.73 17.69 15.17
CA TYR A 58 15.69 17.55 14.12
C TYR A 58 15.26 18.91 13.57
N ARG A 59 15.23 19.95 14.40
CA ARG A 59 14.99 21.32 13.94
C ARG A 59 16.06 21.77 12.95
N ALA A 60 17.33 21.54 13.27
CA ALA A 60 18.45 21.91 12.40
C ALA A 60 18.40 21.12 11.06
N LEU A 61 18.14 19.81 11.10
CA LEU A 61 18.01 18.99 9.92
C LEU A 61 16.84 19.42 9.03
N PHE A 62 15.71 19.77 9.64
CA PHE A 62 14.54 20.26 8.93
C PHE A 62 14.80 21.62 8.26
N ALA A 63 15.40 22.56 8.98
CA ALA A 63 15.75 23.88 8.46
C ALA A 63 16.78 23.80 7.30
N ALA A 64 17.78 22.92 7.43
CA ALA A 64 18.75 22.67 6.38
C ALA A 64 18.20 21.86 5.20
N GLY A 65 17.05 21.18 5.37
CA GLY A 65 16.54 20.22 4.40
C GLY A 65 17.55 19.09 4.14
N TYR A 66 18.21 18.59 5.18
CA TYR A 66 19.33 17.65 5.08
C TYR A 66 19.02 16.30 5.70
N HIS A 67 19.43 15.23 5.01
CA HIS A 67 19.38 13.86 5.55
C HIS A 67 20.82 13.34 5.72
N PRO A 68 21.27 13.04 6.94
CA PRO A 68 22.64 12.65 7.23
C PRO A 68 23.11 11.43 6.43
N LYS A 69 24.37 11.43 5.99
CA LYS A 69 24.94 10.34 5.18
C LYS A 69 24.87 8.99 5.90
N GLY A 70 25.17 8.92 7.19
CA GLY A 70 25.11 7.68 7.96
C GLY A 70 23.70 7.10 8.09
N TRP A 71 22.63 7.90 7.90
CA TRP A 71 21.25 7.41 7.90
C TRP A 71 20.79 6.83 6.56
N ARG A 72 21.60 7.02 5.49
CA ARG A 72 21.33 6.49 4.13
C ARG A 72 21.90 5.08 3.94
N GLU A 73 22.56 4.54 4.97
CA GLU A 73 23.08 3.18 5.00
C GLU A 73 22.03 2.25 5.57
N ALA A 74 21.74 1.15 4.89
CA ALA A 74 20.75 0.17 5.30
C ALA A 74 21.33 -1.23 5.39
N ILE A 75 20.78 -2.06 6.29
CA ILE A 75 20.92 -3.50 6.23
C ILE A 75 19.72 -4.04 5.47
N GLY A 76 19.95 -4.70 4.34
CA GLY A 76 18.91 -5.34 3.53
C GLY A 76 18.69 -6.77 3.97
N VAL A 77 17.58 -7.04 4.64
CA VAL A 77 17.19 -8.41 5.01
C VAL A 77 16.31 -8.99 3.90
N ILE A 78 16.76 -10.11 3.33
CA ILE A 78 16.04 -10.82 2.28
C ILE A 78 15.03 -11.77 2.91
N LEU A 79 13.73 -11.55 2.65
CA LEU A 79 12.62 -12.34 3.17
C LEU A 79 11.85 -13.03 2.04
N PRO A 80 11.50 -14.30 2.17
CA PRO A 80 10.67 -15.00 1.19
C PRO A 80 9.24 -14.43 1.19
N LYS A 81 8.66 -14.25 0.01
CA LYS A 81 7.23 -13.95 -0.15
C LYS A 81 6.43 -15.24 0.08
N ALA A 82 5.34 -15.15 0.84
CA ALA A 82 4.50 -16.31 1.11
C ALA A 82 3.89 -16.90 -0.17
N ASN A 83 3.72 -18.23 -0.18
CA ASN A 83 3.02 -18.99 -1.23
C ASN A 83 3.59 -18.83 -2.65
N LYS A 84 4.90 -18.65 -2.80
CA LYS A 84 5.54 -18.74 -4.12
C LYS A 84 5.79 -20.21 -4.49
N LYS A 85 5.59 -20.53 -5.76
CA LYS A 85 5.80 -21.89 -6.30
C LYS A 85 7.29 -22.24 -6.40
N ASP A 86 8.11 -21.24 -6.70
CA ASP A 86 9.54 -21.39 -6.91
C ASP A 86 10.30 -20.32 -6.14
N TYR A 87 11.16 -20.75 -5.23
CA TYR A 87 12.06 -19.93 -4.42
C TYR A 87 13.49 -19.88 -4.97
N SER A 88 13.78 -20.46 -6.11
CA SER A 88 15.06 -20.30 -6.81
C SER A 88 15.18 -18.91 -7.48
N LEU A 89 14.04 -18.26 -7.71
CA LEU A 89 13.97 -16.99 -8.44
C LEU A 89 14.00 -15.79 -7.48
N PRO A 90 14.80 -14.74 -7.74
CA PRO A 90 14.87 -13.52 -6.93
C PRO A 90 13.50 -12.84 -6.71
N LYS A 91 12.59 -12.91 -7.69
CA LYS A 91 11.21 -12.37 -7.59
C LYS A 91 10.36 -13.02 -6.49
N ALA A 92 10.77 -14.19 -5.96
CA ALA A 92 10.13 -14.85 -4.82
C ALA A 92 10.48 -14.20 -3.48
N TYR A 93 11.39 -13.25 -3.46
CA TYR A 93 11.86 -12.57 -2.25
C TYR A 93 11.51 -11.09 -2.27
N ARG A 94 11.62 -10.47 -1.10
CA ARG A 94 11.58 -9.02 -0.90
C ARG A 94 12.74 -8.60 -0.01
N VAL A 95 13.27 -7.42 -0.23
CA VAL A 95 14.35 -6.85 0.59
C VAL A 95 13.75 -5.81 1.53
N ILE A 96 13.88 -6.03 2.83
CA ILE A 96 13.47 -5.06 3.84
C ILE A 96 14.69 -4.29 4.31
N SER A 97 14.63 -2.97 4.16
CA SER A 97 15.72 -2.06 4.55
C SER A 97 15.61 -1.72 6.05
N LEU A 98 16.56 -2.21 6.84
CA LEU A 98 16.71 -1.80 8.24
C LEU A 98 17.55 -0.52 8.27
N LEU A 99 16.88 0.60 8.46
CA LEU A 99 17.46 1.94 8.57
C LEU A 99 17.70 2.29 10.05
N ASN A 100 18.55 3.28 10.30
CA ASN A 100 18.85 3.78 11.63
C ASN A 100 17.59 4.31 12.32
N CYS A 101 17.37 3.95 13.59
CA CYS A 101 16.15 4.31 14.31
C CYS A 101 16.03 5.83 14.53
N LEU A 102 17.15 6.54 14.70
CA LEU A 102 17.17 7.99 14.80
C LEU A 102 16.69 8.64 13.49
N GLY A 103 17.19 8.16 12.33
CA GLY A 103 16.71 8.56 11.01
C GLY A 103 15.23 8.24 10.80
N LYS A 104 14.79 7.02 11.15
CA LYS A 104 13.37 6.62 11.07
C LYS A 104 12.43 7.49 11.92
N ALA A 105 12.88 7.97 13.08
CA ALA A 105 12.08 8.90 13.89
C ALA A 105 11.89 10.23 13.17
N PHE A 106 12.94 10.78 12.55
CA PHE A 106 12.85 11.99 11.74
C PHE A 106 11.98 11.78 10.48
N GLU A 107 12.19 10.68 9.74
CA GLU A 107 11.36 10.29 8.61
C GLU A 107 9.88 10.18 8.97
N LYS A 108 9.55 9.68 10.19
CA LYS A 108 8.18 9.56 10.69
C LYS A 108 7.53 10.91 10.94
N ILE A 109 8.28 11.90 11.46
CA ILE A 109 7.81 13.27 11.60
C ILE A 109 7.46 13.84 10.23
N LEU A 110 8.38 13.70 9.26
CA LEU A 110 8.17 14.20 7.90
C LEU A 110 7.03 13.47 7.19
N ALA A 111 6.90 12.15 7.38
CA ALA A 111 5.79 11.36 6.84
C ALA A 111 4.44 11.85 7.37
N THR A 112 4.36 12.15 8.68
CA THR A 112 3.14 12.68 9.30
C THR A 112 2.77 14.05 8.74
N ARG A 113 3.75 14.96 8.62
CA ARG A 113 3.54 16.29 8.03
C ARG A 113 3.15 16.21 6.55
N LEU A 114 3.85 15.38 5.77
CA LEU A 114 3.56 15.21 4.35
C LEU A 114 2.19 14.57 4.13
N SER A 115 1.82 13.58 4.96
CA SER A 115 0.47 12.98 4.90
C SER A 115 -0.62 14.01 5.24
N TYR A 116 -0.38 14.88 6.21
CA TYR A 116 -1.30 15.98 6.53
C TYR A 116 -1.45 16.94 5.34
N LEU A 117 -0.33 17.39 4.77
CA LEU A 117 -0.35 18.24 3.57
C LEU A 117 -1.05 17.57 2.38
N ALA A 118 -0.86 16.26 2.23
CA ALA A 118 -1.47 15.50 1.14
C ALA A 118 -3.00 15.41 1.27
N GLU A 119 -3.52 15.32 2.50
CA GLU A 119 -4.97 15.29 2.75
C GLU A 119 -5.60 16.68 2.71
N THR A 120 -4.93 17.72 3.22
CA THR A 120 -5.49 19.09 3.30
C THR A 120 -5.26 19.93 2.06
N GLY A 121 -4.27 19.59 1.25
CA GLY A 121 -3.89 20.31 0.03
C GLY A 121 -4.25 19.59 -1.27
N ASP A 122 -5.10 18.56 -1.22
CA ASP A 122 -5.55 17.76 -2.38
C ASP A 122 -4.39 17.24 -3.24
N LEU A 123 -3.27 16.87 -2.57
CA LEU A 123 -2.08 16.37 -3.26
C LEU A 123 -2.24 14.94 -3.78
N LEU A 124 -3.24 14.20 -3.28
CA LEU A 124 -3.58 12.85 -3.71
C LEU A 124 -4.95 12.85 -4.39
N GLN A 125 -5.14 11.91 -5.31
CA GLN A 125 -6.48 11.67 -5.87
C GLN A 125 -7.39 11.09 -4.77
N GLU A 126 -8.68 11.49 -4.75
CA GLU A 126 -9.65 10.95 -3.78
C GLU A 126 -9.74 9.42 -3.86
N THR A 127 -9.54 8.87 -5.03
CA THR A 127 -9.61 7.45 -5.36
C THR A 127 -8.36 6.66 -5.00
N GLN A 128 -7.27 7.33 -4.55
CA GLN A 128 -6.12 6.69 -3.93
C GLN A 128 -6.45 6.39 -2.46
N ILE A 129 -6.70 5.13 -2.13
CA ILE A 129 -7.20 4.71 -0.81
C ILE A 129 -6.09 4.11 0.05
N GLY A 130 -5.25 3.27 -0.55
CA GLY A 130 -4.19 2.57 0.17
C GLY A 130 -3.15 3.50 0.75
N GLY A 131 -2.63 3.18 1.95
CA GLY A 131 -1.59 3.96 2.61
C GLY A 131 -2.04 5.28 3.25
N ARG A 132 -3.31 5.63 3.15
CA ARG A 132 -3.91 6.84 3.76
C ARG A 132 -4.52 6.51 5.13
N LYS A 133 -4.50 7.51 6.01
CA LYS A 133 -5.05 7.40 7.36
C LYS A 133 -6.56 7.17 7.31
N GLN A 134 -7.06 6.29 8.17
CA GLN A 134 -8.50 5.94 8.28
C GLN A 134 -9.13 5.36 7.01
N LYS A 135 -8.33 4.92 6.04
CA LYS A 135 -8.80 4.23 4.84
C LYS A 135 -8.27 2.79 4.80
N SER A 136 -9.10 1.87 4.35
CA SER A 136 -8.83 0.43 4.35
C SER A 136 -9.08 -0.22 2.99
N ALA A 137 -8.62 -1.46 2.83
CA ALA A 137 -8.94 -2.28 1.66
C ALA A 137 -10.44 -2.55 1.51
N LEU A 138 -11.16 -2.56 2.64
CA LEU A 138 -12.62 -2.71 2.65
C LEU A 138 -13.30 -1.49 2.01
N ASP A 139 -12.84 -0.27 2.32
CA ASP A 139 -13.37 0.96 1.72
C ASP A 139 -13.18 0.98 0.21
N ALA A 140 -12.02 0.55 -0.28
CA ALA A 140 -11.76 0.45 -1.71
C ALA A 140 -12.74 -0.52 -2.40
N CYS A 141 -12.94 -1.70 -1.81
CA CYS A 141 -13.89 -2.69 -2.34
C CYS A 141 -15.35 -2.22 -2.23
N PHE A 142 -15.71 -1.49 -1.17
CA PHE A 142 -17.05 -0.94 -1.00
C PHE A 142 -17.36 0.11 -2.06
N LEU A 143 -16.44 1.04 -2.30
CA LEU A 143 -16.56 2.06 -3.35
C LEU A 143 -16.65 1.42 -4.75
N LEU A 144 -15.81 0.42 -5.02
CA LEU A 144 -15.88 -0.35 -6.27
C LEU A 144 -17.26 -1.02 -6.43
N GLN A 145 -17.75 -1.69 -5.38
CA GLN A 145 -19.07 -2.33 -5.39
C GLN A 145 -20.19 -1.32 -5.62
N SER A 146 -20.13 -0.14 -4.97
CA SER A 146 -21.12 0.93 -5.17
C SER A 146 -21.16 1.40 -6.62
N LYS A 147 -20.00 1.63 -7.25
CA LYS A 147 -19.91 2.01 -8.67
C LYS A 147 -20.51 0.96 -9.60
N VAL A 148 -20.27 -0.31 -9.32
CA VAL A 148 -20.86 -1.41 -10.11
C VAL A 148 -22.38 -1.47 -9.89
N GLN A 149 -22.86 -1.26 -8.67
CA GLN A 149 -24.31 -1.28 -8.36
C GLN A 149 -25.03 -0.10 -9.01
N GLU A 150 -24.49 1.12 -8.94
CA GLU A 150 -24.99 2.29 -9.66
C GLU A 150 -25.13 2.04 -11.17
N ALA A 151 -24.14 1.37 -11.78
CA ALA A 151 -24.19 1.00 -13.19
C ALA A 151 -25.30 -0.04 -13.47
N TRP A 152 -25.48 -1.00 -12.59
CA TRP A 152 -26.53 -2.01 -12.73
C TRP A 152 -27.95 -1.42 -12.63
N GLU A 153 -28.18 -0.37 -11.83
CA GLU A 153 -29.45 0.35 -11.79
C GLU A 153 -29.79 0.98 -13.14
N LYS A 154 -28.76 1.43 -13.85
CA LYS A 154 -28.86 1.97 -15.24
C LYS A 154 -28.85 0.86 -16.30
N LYS A 155 -28.97 -0.42 -15.91
CA LYS A 155 -28.88 -1.59 -16.80
C LYS A 155 -27.57 -1.69 -17.59
N HIS A 156 -26.51 -1.05 -17.09
CA HIS A 156 -25.18 -1.10 -17.67
C HIS A 156 -24.42 -2.34 -17.19
N THR A 157 -23.43 -2.76 -17.97
CA THR A 157 -22.38 -3.67 -17.59
C THR A 157 -21.15 -2.84 -17.19
N THR A 158 -20.40 -3.28 -16.20
CA THR A 158 -19.15 -2.65 -15.80
C THR A 158 -17.98 -3.57 -16.17
N ALA A 159 -16.99 -3.04 -16.85
CA ALA A 159 -15.73 -3.74 -17.08
C ALA A 159 -14.67 -3.18 -16.12
N LEU A 160 -13.93 -4.06 -15.46
CA LEU A 160 -12.92 -3.76 -14.44
C LEU A 160 -11.60 -4.34 -14.89
N LEU A 161 -10.59 -3.49 -15.04
CA LEU A 161 -9.22 -3.86 -15.37
C LEU A 161 -8.36 -3.67 -14.11
N PHE A 162 -7.79 -4.76 -13.60
CA PHE A 162 -6.90 -4.76 -12.44
C PHE A 162 -5.46 -4.81 -12.93
N VAL A 163 -4.66 -3.84 -12.51
CA VAL A 163 -3.25 -3.70 -12.91
C VAL A 163 -2.36 -3.58 -11.69
N ASP A 164 -1.16 -4.17 -11.75
CA ASP A 164 -0.16 -4.19 -10.68
C ASP A 164 1.08 -3.39 -11.14
N VAL A 165 1.60 -2.52 -10.28
CA VAL A 165 2.83 -1.77 -10.56
C VAL A 165 4.03 -2.66 -10.28
N LYS A 166 4.86 -2.89 -11.30
CA LYS A 166 6.04 -3.76 -11.19
C LYS A 166 7.08 -3.14 -10.28
N GLY A 167 7.45 -3.89 -9.24
CA GLY A 167 8.53 -3.48 -8.35
C GLY A 167 8.29 -2.18 -7.59
N ALA A 168 7.04 -1.72 -7.49
CA ALA A 168 6.57 -0.56 -6.73
C ALA A 168 7.68 0.31 -6.07
N PHE A 169 8.04 0.02 -4.81
CA PHE A 169 9.07 0.77 -4.07
C PHE A 169 10.48 0.65 -4.67
N ASP A 170 10.82 -0.48 -5.27
CA ASP A 170 12.17 -0.79 -5.73
C ASP A 170 12.51 -0.07 -7.06
N HIS A 171 11.49 0.33 -7.84
CA HIS A 171 11.66 0.96 -9.15
C HIS A 171 11.32 2.47 -9.18
N VAL A 172 11.03 3.09 -8.04
CA VAL A 172 10.76 4.55 -8.00
C VAL A 172 11.98 5.34 -8.49
N SER A 173 11.79 6.13 -9.53
CA SER A 173 12.78 7.05 -10.04
C SER A 173 12.90 8.28 -9.13
N ALA A 174 14.08 8.53 -8.58
CA ALA A 174 14.33 9.70 -7.74
C ALA A 174 14.06 11.02 -8.49
N ASN A 175 14.46 11.11 -9.76
CA ASN A 175 14.27 12.31 -10.57
C ASN A 175 12.79 12.59 -10.83
N GLN A 176 12.02 11.56 -11.19
CA GLN A 176 10.58 11.71 -11.43
C GLN A 176 9.81 12.02 -10.14
N LEU A 177 10.18 11.38 -9.02
CA LEU A 177 9.58 11.70 -7.73
C LEU A 177 9.87 13.16 -7.33
N LEU A 178 11.09 13.66 -7.51
CA LEU A 178 11.43 15.06 -7.24
C LEU A 178 10.71 16.02 -8.21
N ALA A 179 10.54 15.65 -9.48
CA ALA A 179 9.76 16.42 -10.45
C ALA A 179 8.28 16.50 -10.01
N MET A 180 7.71 15.39 -9.55
CA MET A 180 6.36 15.36 -8.99
C MET A 180 6.23 16.25 -7.75
N CYS A 181 7.17 16.16 -6.80
CA CYS A 181 7.18 17.03 -5.62
C CYS A 181 7.23 18.54 -5.98
N LYS A 182 7.97 18.90 -7.03
CA LYS A 182 8.01 20.28 -7.57
C LYS A 182 6.68 20.66 -8.22
N LYS A 183 6.11 19.77 -9.06
CA LYS A 183 4.79 19.94 -9.70
C LYS A 183 3.70 20.21 -8.66
N LEU A 184 3.73 19.48 -7.55
CA LEU A 184 2.82 19.62 -6.42
C LEU A 184 3.14 20.80 -5.49
N LYS A 185 4.17 21.60 -5.83
CA LYS A 185 4.59 22.80 -5.07
C LYS A 185 4.86 22.53 -3.60
N LEU A 186 5.46 21.37 -3.28
CA LEU A 186 5.89 21.08 -1.92
C LEU A 186 6.95 22.08 -1.43
N PRO A 187 7.07 22.32 -0.11
CA PRO A 187 8.09 23.21 0.45
C PRO A 187 9.50 22.84 0.01
N LEU A 188 10.30 23.84 -0.37
CA LEU A 188 11.67 23.63 -0.89
C LEU A 188 12.58 22.88 0.09
N SER A 189 12.45 23.13 1.40
CA SER A 189 13.19 22.40 2.44
C SER A 189 12.86 20.90 2.42
N LEU A 190 11.59 20.54 2.20
CA LEU A 190 11.16 19.14 2.09
C LEU A 190 11.67 18.51 0.80
N ILE A 191 11.57 19.19 -0.34
CA ILE A 191 12.10 18.72 -1.63
C ILE A 191 13.62 18.48 -1.53
N ARG A 192 14.36 19.41 -0.91
CA ARG A 192 15.79 19.27 -0.67
C ARG A 192 16.10 18.07 0.22
N TRP A 193 15.35 17.89 1.29
CA TRP A 193 15.49 16.75 2.17
C TRP A 193 15.23 15.41 1.44
N ILE A 194 14.15 15.33 0.64
CA ILE A 194 13.85 14.14 -0.18
C ILE A 194 15.01 13.84 -1.14
N SER A 195 15.60 14.87 -1.74
CA SER A 195 16.76 14.71 -2.61
C SER A 195 17.95 14.08 -1.86
N PHE A 196 18.28 14.54 -0.66
CA PHE A 196 19.32 13.93 0.17
C PHE A 196 18.95 12.52 0.62
N PHE A 197 17.72 12.29 1.03
CA PHE A 197 17.21 10.97 1.42
C PHE A 197 17.35 9.93 0.31
N LEU A 198 17.15 10.32 -0.95
CA LEU A 198 17.25 9.44 -2.12
C LEU A 198 18.67 9.33 -2.67
N SER A 199 19.58 10.25 -2.34
CA SER A 199 20.93 10.30 -2.88
C SER A 199 21.92 9.41 -2.12
N GLN A 200 22.93 8.89 -2.83
CA GLN A 200 24.09 8.19 -2.24
C GLN A 200 23.72 7.11 -1.22
N ARG A 201 22.63 6.39 -1.42
CA ARG A 201 22.20 5.30 -0.54
C ARG A 201 23.08 4.07 -0.75
N THR A 202 23.31 3.35 0.34
CA THR A 202 24.03 2.09 0.34
C THR A 202 23.25 1.03 1.11
N ILE A 203 23.42 -0.23 0.72
CA ILE A 203 22.79 -1.37 1.36
C ILE A 203 23.78 -2.52 1.51
N GLN A 204 23.74 -3.17 2.66
CA GLN A 204 24.44 -4.42 2.92
C GLN A 204 23.42 -5.55 3.03
N LEU A 205 23.37 -6.42 2.03
CA LEU A 205 22.41 -7.52 2.00
C LEU A 205 22.80 -8.62 2.98
N ARG A 206 21.79 -9.16 3.68
CA ARG A 206 21.91 -10.29 4.59
C ARG A 206 20.91 -11.38 4.22
N PHE A 207 21.42 -12.59 4.02
CA PHE A 207 20.62 -13.76 3.67
C PHE A 207 21.25 -15.02 4.24
N ASN A 208 20.47 -15.86 4.94
CA ASN A 208 20.92 -17.12 5.53
C ASN A 208 22.22 -17.01 6.36
N GLY A 209 22.31 -15.97 7.19
CA GLY A 209 23.49 -15.73 8.04
C GLY A 209 24.69 -15.12 7.31
N GLN A 210 24.68 -15.07 5.98
CA GLN A 210 25.73 -14.42 5.18
C GLN A 210 25.45 -12.94 5.01
N THR A 211 26.52 -12.16 4.97
CA THR A 211 26.49 -10.71 4.76
C THR A 211 27.31 -10.36 3.53
N GLN A 212 26.70 -9.71 2.56
CA GLN A 212 27.36 -9.26 1.33
C GLN A 212 28.10 -7.93 1.54
N PRO A 213 29.07 -7.60 0.69
CA PRO A 213 29.70 -6.28 0.69
C PRO A 213 28.67 -5.14 0.51
N LEU A 214 29.04 -3.95 1.01
CA LEU A 214 28.22 -2.74 0.87
C LEU A 214 28.05 -2.36 -0.62
N GLN A 215 26.81 -2.19 -1.06
CA GLN A 215 26.45 -1.87 -2.44
C GLN A 215 25.74 -0.53 -2.52
N LYS A 216 25.96 0.21 -3.61
CA LYS A 216 25.24 1.46 -3.90
C LYS A 216 23.84 1.15 -4.43
N VAL A 217 22.83 1.84 -3.89
CA VAL A 217 21.44 1.77 -4.36
C VAL A 217 21.15 2.98 -5.25
N LYS A 218 20.93 2.74 -6.55
CA LYS A 218 20.75 3.80 -7.55
C LYS A 218 19.30 4.19 -7.78
N ILE A 219 18.35 3.29 -7.53
CA ILE A 219 16.93 3.45 -7.84
C ILE A 219 16.07 2.99 -6.64
N GLY A 220 14.79 3.33 -6.64
CA GLY A 220 13.81 2.91 -5.65
C GLY A 220 13.81 3.77 -4.38
N ILE A 221 12.85 3.48 -3.50
CA ILE A 221 12.72 4.02 -2.14
C ILE A 221 12.80 2.88 -1.13
N PRO A 222 13.33 3.09 0.10
CA PRO A 222 13.60 1.97 1.00
C PRO A 222 12.30 1.33 1.53
N GLN A 223 12.14 0.01 1.35
CA GLN A 223 11.09 -0.76 1.99
C GLN A 223 11.42 -0.91 3.49
N GLY A 224 10.79 -0.09 4.34
CA GLY A 224 11.03 -0.05 5.79
C GLY A 224 11.23 1.37 6.32
N SER A 225 11.28 2.36 5.45
CA SER A 225 11.20 3.78 5.79
C SER A 225 9.76 4.21 6.05
N PRO A 226 9.48 4.96 7.13
CA PRO A 226 8.14 5.50 7.42
C PRO A 226 7.60 6.46 6.35
N ILE A 227 8.46 7.16 5.62
CA ILE A 227 8.02 8.13 4.61
C ILE A 227 7.81 7.50 3.22
N SER A 228 8.40 6.33 2.94
CA SER A 228 8.27 5.69 1.63
C SER A 228 6.84 5.47 1.15
N PRO A 229 5.87 5.07 1.99
CA PRO A 229 4.49 4.90 1.53
C PRO A 229 3.87 6.17 0.96
N ILE A 230 3.99 7.31 1.64
CA ILE A 230 3.42 8.57 1.15
C ILE A 230 4.16 9.09 -0.08
N LEU A 231 5.49 8.92 -0.16
CA LEU A 231 6.26 9.27 -1.35
C LEU A 231 5.84 8.45 -2.58
N PHE A 232 5.53 7.16 -2.37
CA PHE A 232 5.00 6.31 -3.44
C PHE A 232 3.62 6.76 -3.93
N LEU A 233 2.73 7.12 -3.01
CA LEU A 233 1.40 7.64 -3.39
C LEU A 233 1.48 8.91 -4.23
N LEU A 234 2.39 9.84 -3.87
CA LEU A 234 2.65 11.03 -4.67
C LEU A 234 3.25 10.69 -6.05
N TYR A 235 4.14 9.68 -6.09
CA TYR A 235 4.80 9.26 -7.32
C TYR A 235 3.82 8.70 -8.36
N ILE A 236 2.83 7.92 -7.94
CA ILE A 236 1.84 7.32 -8.86
C ILE A 236 0.57 8.17 -9.04
N ARG A 237 0.51 9.36 -8.44
CA ARG A 237 -0.70 10.18 -8.37
C ARG A 237 -1.38 10.40 -9.73
N ASP A 238 -0.63 10.80 -10.74
CA ASP A 238 -1.16 11.14 -12.06
C ASP A 238 -1.73 9.89 -12.76
N ILE A 239 -1.12 8.73 -12.57
CA ILE A 239 -1.64 7.45 -13.08
C ILE A 239 -2.99 7.09 -12.46
N CYS A 240 -3.20 7.46 -11.19
CA CYS A 240 -4.45 7.21 -10.48
C CYS A 240 -5.56 8.22 -10.82
N GLU A 241 -5.29 9.20 -11.69
CA GLU A 241 -6.29 10.18 -12.10
C GLU A 241 -7.44 9.51 -12.87
N THR A 242 -8.65 9.89 -12.50
CA THR A 242 -9.87 9.43 -13.20
C THR A 242 -9.97 10.09 -14.56
N ARG A 243 -10.10 9.29 -15.61
CA ARG A 243 -10.21 9.75 -16.99
C ARG A 243 -11.66 9.75 -17.46
N PRO A 244 -12.01 10.47 -18.55
CA PRO A 244 -13.37 10.50 -19.09
C PRO A 244 -13.94 9.09 -19.32
N ASP A 245 -15.17 8.87 -18.95
CA ASP A 245 -15.92 7.60 -19.04
C ASP A 245 -15.41 6.46 -18.16
N THR A 246 -14.43 6.74 -17.27
CA THR A 246 -13.85 5.74 -16.36
C THR A 246 -13.93 6.16 -14.91
N PHE A 247 -13.65 5.23 -14.02
CA PHE A 247 -13.29 5.49 -12.62
C PHE A 247 -12.05 4.68 -12.26
N THR A 248 -11.25 5.20 -11.35
CA THR A 248 -10.03 4.53 -10.93
C THR A 248 -10.03 4.42 -9.41
N PHE A 249 -9.69 3.26 -8.87
CA PHE A 249 -9.41 3.07 -7.45
C PHE A 249 -8.01 2.46 -7.29
N SER A 250 -7.22 3.00 -6.38
CA SER A 250 -5.90 2.44 -6.10
C SER A 250 -5.71 2.13 -4.61
N TYR A 251 -5.03 1.05 -4.35
CA TYR A 251 -4.56 0.69 -3.02
C TYR A 251 -3.06 0.38 -3.09
N MET A 252 -2.24 1.41 -2.87
CA MET A 252 -0.80 1.39 -3.14
C MET A 252 -0.53 1.07 -4.62
N ASP A 253 0.14 -0.04 -4.89
CA ASP A 253 0.50 -0.58 -6.20
C ASP A 253 -0.63 -1.32 -6.93
N ASP A 254 -1.67 -1.73 -6.21
CA ASP A 254 -2.86 -2.39 -6.78
C ASP A 254 -3.85 -1.35 -7.32
N ILE A 255 -4.02 -1.25 -8.64
CA ILE A 255 -4.89 -0.28 -9.31
C ILE A 255 -6.04 -1.01 -10.00
N CYS A 256 -7.26 -0.51 -9.82
CA CYS A 256 -8.46 -0.95 -10.54
C CYS A 256 -9.01 0.20 -11.38
N ILE A 257 -9.15 -0.02 -12.68
CA ILE A 257 -9.73 0.92 -13.64
C ILE A 257 -11.06 0.34 -14.11
N GLY A 258 -12.13 1.09 -13.95
CA GLY A 258 -13.47 0.66 -14.31
C GLY A 258 -14.13 1.56 -15.33
N ALA A 259 -14.98 0.98 -16.18
CA ALA A 259 -15.87 1.69 -17.08
C ALA A 259 -17.24 1.02 -17.11
N SER A 260 -18.31 1.81 -17.30
CA SER A 260 -19.68 1.29 -17.32
C SER A 260 -20.43 1.75 -18.58
N ALA A 261 -21.04 0.79 -19.31
CA ALA A 261 -21.83 1.09 -20.50
C ALA A 261 -22.86 -0.03 -20.78
N MET A 262 -23.80 0.23 -21.69
CA MET A 262 -24.76 -0.79 -22.14
C MET A 262 -24.11 -1.87 -23.04
N SER A 263 -23.11 -1.47 -23.84
CA SER A 263 -22.45 -2.33 -24.81
C SER A 263 -21.03 -2.70 -24.35
N THR A 264 -20.70 -3.99 -24.41
CA THR A 264 -19.36 -4.52 -24.13
C THR A 264 -18.33 -4.04 -25.14
N LYS A 265 -18.71 -3.86 -26.42
CA LYS A 265 -17.85 -3.26 -27.45
C LYS A 265 -17.43 -1.84 -27.09
N LYS A 266 -18.37 -1.03 -26.52
CA LYS A 266 -18.05 0.33 -26.04
C LYS A 266 -17.08 0.26 -24.85
N LEU A 267 -17.31 -0.65 -23.91
CA LEU A 267 -16.42 -0.87 -22.75
C LEU A 267 -15.00 -1.24 -23.18
N LYS A 268 -14.86 -2.16 -24.10
CA LYS A 268 -13.57 -2.54 -24.69
C LYS A 268 -12.82 -1.32 -25.21
N LYS A 269 -13.45 -0.50 -26.07
CA LYS A 269 -12.84 0.70 -26.65
C LYS A 269 -12.42 1.71 -25.58
N ILE A 270 -13.25 1.92 -24.54
CA ILE A 270 -12.92 2.82 -23.43
C ILE A 270 -11.69 2.31 -22.67
N LEU A 271 -11.67 1.02 -22.29
CA LEU A 271 -10.56 0.45 -21.53
C LEU A 271 -9.27 0.41 -22.35
N GLU A 272 -9.30 0.08 -23.64
CA GLU A 272 -8.13 0.09 -24.53
C GLU A 272 -7.54 1.49 -24.68
N ARG A 273 -8.40 2.50 -24.90
CA ARG A 273 -7.97 3.91 -24.92
C ARG A 273 -7.33 4.33 -23.61
N THR A 274 -7.97 3.96 -22.49
CA THR A 274 -7.49 4.32 -21.15
C THR A 274 -6.20 3.61 -20.82
N ALA A 275 -6.10 2.32 -21.13
CA ALA A 275 -4.87 1.54 -20.92
C ALA A 275 -3.70 2.12 -21.72
N LYS A 276 -3.94 2.50 -22.99
CA LYS A 276 -2.92 3.13 -23.84
C LYS A 276 -2.41 4.44 -23.23
N ALA A 277 -3.31 5.31 -22.75
CA ALA A 277 -2.95 6.58 -22.12
C ALA A 277 -2.15 6.36 -20.83
N ILE A 278 -2.60 5.44 -19.97
CA ILE A 278 -1.92 5.11 -18.70
C ILE A 278 -0.53 4.53 -18.95
N LEU A 279 -0.37 3.65 -19.93
CA LEU A 279 0.93 3.07 -20.29
C LEU A 279 1.89 4.13 -20.83
N GLN A 280 1.39 5.13 -21.57
CA GLN A 280 2.19 6.25 -22.04
C GLN A 280 2.69 7.11 -20.86
N GLU A 281 1.79 7.53 -19.98
CA GLU A 281 2.14 8.33 -18.80
C GLU A 281 3.07 7.57 -17.84
N ALA A 282 2.88 6.26 -17.70
CA ALA A 282 3.74 5.41 -16.90
C ALA A 282 5.18 5.39 -17.44
N ARG A 283 5.36 5.28 -18.75
CA ARG A 283 6.69 5.36 -19.39
C ARG A 283 7.35 6.71 -19.12
N GLU A 284 6.62 7.81 -19.27
CA GLU A 284 7.10 9.17 -19.00
C GLU A 284 7.50 9.36 -17.53
N SER A 285 6.79 8.68 -16.62
CA SER A 285 7.05 8.72 -15.18
C SER A 285 8.03 7.64 -14.69
N ALA A 286 8.62 6.84 -15.59
CA ALA A 286 9.46 5.70 -15.27
C ALA A 286 8.76 4.66 -14.37
N ILE A 287 7.47 4.43 -14.63
CA ILE A 287 6.65 3.41 -13.96
C ILE A 287 6.41 2.27 -14.95
N GLU A 288 6.56 1.04 -14.48
CA GLU A 288 6.31 -0.16 -15.28
C GLU A 288 5.15 -0.96 -14.67
N PHE A 289 4.23 -1.43 -15.51
CA PHE A 289 3.16 -2.34 -15.09
C PHE A 289 3.52 -3.79 -15.33
N ASP A 290 3.08 -4.66 -14.44
CA ASP A 290 3.18 -6.12 -14.61
C ASP A 290 1.97 -6.61 -15.43
N VAL A 291 2.08 -6.50 -16.76
CA VAL A 291 0.98 -6.81 -17.69
C VAL A 291 0.58 -8.29 -17.60
N GLU A 292 1.50 -9.19 -17.25
CA GLU A 292 1.20 -10.63 -17.07
C GLU A 292 0.25 -10.89 -15.88
N LYS A 293 0.21 -9.99 -14.91
CA LYS A 293 -0.70 -10.06 -13.76
C LYS A 293 -1.99 -9.27 -13.94
N THR A 294 -2.14 -8.61 -15.09
CA THR A 294 -3.34 -7.83 -15.37
C THR A 294 -4.53 -8.77 -15.53
N GLU A 295 -5.62 -8.49 -14.84
CA GLU A 295 -6.86 -9.28 -14.87
C GLU A 295 -8.03 -8.40 -15.33
N LEU A 296 -8.96 -8.98 -16.10
CA LEU A 296 -10.15 -8.30 -16.63
C LEU A 296 -11.41 -9.00 -16.11
N LEU A 297 -12.35 -8.24 -15.55
CA LEU A 297 -13.63 -8.75 -15.07
C LEU A 297 -14.78 -7.91 -15.65
N TYR A 298 -15.80 -8.59 -16.19
CA TYR A 298 -17.06 -7.94 -16.56
C TYR A 298 -18.12 -8.24 -15.50
N ALA A 299 -18.56 -7.22 -14.78
CA ALA A 299 -19.61 -7.31 -13.77
C ALA A 299 -20.96 -6.90 -14.36
N SER A 300 -21.96 -7.82 -14.35
CA SER A 300 -23.28 -7.58 -14.97
C SER A 300 -24.38 -8.39 -14.30
N ARG A 301 -25.59 -7.86 -14.23
CA ARG A 301 -26.80 -8.61 -13.85
C ARG A 301 -27.42 -9.37 -15.01
N LYS A 302 -27.06 -9.09 -16.26
CA LYS A 302 -27.53 -9.83 -17.43
C LYS A 302 -27.13 -11.30 -17.33
N ARG A 303 -27.99 -12.20 -17.81
CA ARG A 303 -27.74 -13.65 -17.77
C ARG A 303 -26.49 -14.00 -18.55
N GLU A 304 -26.37 -13.45 -19.73
CA GLU A 304 -25.24 -13.63 -20.65
C GLU A 304 -24.73 -12.28 -21.10
N ILE A 305 -23.43 -12.17 -21.26
CA ILE A 305 -22.73 -11.02 -21.81
C ILE A 305 -21.65 -11.53 -22.77
N ALA A 306 -21.55 -10.89 -23.93
CA ALA A 306 -20.44 -11.11 -24.84
C ALA A 306 -19.23 -10.35 -24.27
N ALA A 307 -18.51 -10.98 -23.34
CA ALA A 307 -17.30 -10.40 -22.76
C ALA A 307 -16.17 -10.47 -23.79
N GLU A 308 -15.63 -9.30 -24.16
CA GLU A 308 -14.57 -9.19 -25.16
C GLU A 308 -13.22 -9.01 -24.48
N PRO A 309 -12.13 -9.59 -25.01
CA PRO A 309 -10.79 -9.33 -24.53
C PRO A 309 -10.38 -7.87 -24.79
N VAL A 310 -9.53 -7.32 -23.92
CA VAL A 310 -9.04 -5.95 -23.96
C VAL A 310 -7.55 -5.93 -24.24
N GLN A 311 -7.11 -5.11 -25.20
CA GLN A 311 -5.69 -4.92 -25.51
C GLN A 311 -5.05 -3.97 -24.50
N VAL A 312 -3.98 -4.43 -23.83
CA VAL A 312 -3.17 -3.64 -22.88
C VAL A 312 -1.71 -3.73 -23.33
N GLY A 313 -1.21 -2.68 -23.97
CA GLY A 313 0.08 -2.72 -24.64
C GLY A 313 0.11 -3.78 -25.75
N GLU A 314 1.05 -4.72 -25.66
CA GLU A 314 1.18 -5.83 -26.63
C GLU A 314 0.36 -7.06 -26.21
N SER A 315 -0.23 -7.08 -25.03
CA SER A 315 -0.92 -8.24 -24.48
C SER A 315 -2.44 -8.13 -24.62
N LEU A 316 -3.09 -9.24 -25.01
CA LEU A 316 -4.54 -9.36 -25.07
C LEU A 316 -5.06 -10.01 -23.80
N ILE A 317 -5.70 -9.23 -22.93
CA ILE A 317 -6.20 -9.68 -21.63
C ILE A 317 -7.57 -10.32 -21.81
N GLN A 318 -7.67 -11.61 -21.48
CA GLN A 318 -8.92 -12.36 -21.54
C GLN A 318 -9.79 -12.08 -20.32
N PRO A 319 -11.12 -12.02 -20.47
CA PRO A 319 -12.05 -11.88 -19.36
C PRO A 319 -11.98 -13.07 -18.40
N SER A 320 -11.90 -12.78 -17.10
CA SER A 320 -11.96 -13.76 -16.03
C SER A 320 -13.34 -13.80 -15.38
N ASN A 321 -13.78 -15.00 -14.95
CA ASN A 321 -15.03 -15.14 -14.21
C ASN A 321 -14.92 -14.69 -12.74
N CYS A 322 -13.70 -14.64 -12.22
CA CYS A 322 -13.43 -14.26 -10.84
C CYS A 322 -12.00 -13.73 -10.71
N VAL A 323 -11.86 -12.53 -10.18
CA VAL A 323 -10.58 -11.85 -9.92
C VAL A 323 -10.36 -11.72 -8.41
N ARG A 324 -9.09 -11.79 -7.99
CA ARG A 324 -8.71 -11.52 -6.61
C ARG A 324 -8.09 -10.13 -6.49
N TRP A 325 -8.80 -9.21 -5.83
CA TRP A 325 -8.30 -7.85 -5.54
C TRP A 325 -8.33 -7.56 -4.04
N LEU A 326 -7.25 -7.05 -3.49
CA LEU A 326 -7.08 -6.73 -2.05
C LEU A 326 -7.49 -7.87 -1.10
N GLY A 327 -7.30 -9.12 -1.54
CA GLY A 327 -7.69 -10.30 -0.76
C GLY A 327 -9.17 -10.69 -0.84
N PHE A 328 -9.97 -9.96 -1.63
CA PHE A 328 -11.36 -10.29 -1.95
C PHE A 328 -11.45 -11.03 -3.28
N PHE A 329 -12.36 -11.99 -3.36
CA PHE A 329 -12.70 -12.65 -4.63
C PHE A 329 -13.96 -12.01 -5.21
N LEU A 330 -13.82 -11.32 -6.33
CA LEU A 330 -14.88 -10.63 -7.04
C LEU A 330 -15.29 -11.46 -8.26
N ASP A 331 -16.54 -11.87 -8.32
CA ASP A 331 -17.10 -12.58 -9.47
C ASP A 331 -18.01 -11.65 -10.31
N THR A 332 -18.38 -12.10 -11.50
CA THR A 332 -19.18 -11.34 -12.48
C THR A 332 -20.54 -10.87 -11.94
N LYS A 333 -21.05 -11.43 -10.86
CA LYS A 333 -22.32 -11.07 -10.20
C LYS A 333 -22.12 -10.38 -8.85
N LEU A 334 -20.85 -10.20 -8.42
CA LEU A 334 -20.48 -9.78 -7.07
C LEU A 334 -21.22 -10.57 -6.00
N SER A 335 -21.32 -11.90 -6.22
CA SER A 335 -22.00 -12.82 -5.30
C SER A 335 -21.19 -13.10 -4.05
N TYR A 336 -19.87 -12.96 -4.13
CA TYR A 336 -18.90 -13.30 -3.08
C TYR A 336 -18.88 -14.78 -2.66
N LYS A 337 -19.54 -15.69 -3.40
CA LYS A 337 -19.60 -17.11 -3.04
C LYS A 337 -18.20 -17.71 -2.87
N LYS A 338 -17.33 -17.53 -3.87
CA LYS A 338 -15.94 -18.01 -3.81
C LYS A 338 -15.14 -17.37 -2.66
N HIS A 339 -15.43 -16.10 -2.34
CA HIS A 339 -14.77 -15.41 -1.23
C HIS A 339 -15.12 -16.07 0.10
N VAL A 340 -16.42 -16.24 0.39
CA VAL A 340 -16.93 -16.87 1.62
C VAL A 340 -16.40 -18.30 1.75
N GLN A 341 -16.53 -19.12 0.71
CA GLN A 341 -16.03 -20.50 0.72
C GLN A 341 -14.53 -20.57 1.02
N THR A 342 -13.73 -19.68 0.38
CA THR A 342 -12.27 -19.66 0.59
C THR A 342 -11.91 -19.23 2.01
N LYS A 343 -12.61 -18.22 2.57
CA LYS A 343 -12.36 -17.73 3.92
C LYS A 343 -12.84 -18.72 4.99
N ALA A 344 -14.00 -19.34 4.81
CA ALA A 344 -14.52 -20.40 5.69
C ALA A 344 -13.54 -21.59 5.74
N ALA A 345 -13.10 -22.10 4.58
CA ALA A 345 -12.13 -23.19 4.52
C ALA A 345 -10.77 -22.83 5.18
N ALA A 346 -10.31 -21.58 5.03
CA ALA A 346 -9.09 -21.12 5.68
C ALA A 346 -9.25 -21.02 7.20
N ALA A 347 -10.38 -20.47 7.66
CA ALA A 347 -10.72 -20.37 9.09
C ALA A 347 -10.84 -21.75 9.72
N GLN A 348 -11.48 -22.70 9.05
CA GLN A 348 -11.62 -24.08 9.52
C GLN A 348 -10.27 -24.78 9.69
N LYS A 349 -9.33 -24.58 8.75
CA LYS A 349 -7.96 -25.12 8.89
C LYS A 349 -7.25 -24.57 10.13
N VAL A 350 -7.41 -23.28 10.43
CA VAL A 350 -6.83 -22.68 11.64
C VAL A 350 -7.52 -23.17 12.88
N PHE A 351 -8.84 -23.30 12.87
CA PHE A 351 -9.62 -23.85 13.98
C PHE A 351 -9.19 -25.28 14.34
N GLN A 352 -9.04 -26.16 13.34
CA GLN A 352 -8.52 -27.52 13.55
C GLN A 352 -7.14 -27.55 14.22
N ARG A 353 -6.26 -26.57 13.89
CA ARG A 353 -4.95 -26.44 14.58
C ARG A 353 -5.12 -25.97 16.02
N LEU A 354 -6.05 -25.04 16.28
CA LEU A 354 -6.34 -24.58 17.65
C LEU A 354 -6.92 -25.69 18.53
N GLN A 355 -7.77 -26.57 17.99
CA GLN A 355 -8.34 -27.70 18.73
C GLN A 355 -7.23 -28.61 19.32
N ARG A 356 -6.10 -28.79 18.61
CA ARG A 356 -4.96 -29.57 19.09
C ARG A 356 -4.24 -28.91 20.29
N LEU A 357 -4.38 -27.59 20.46
CA LEU A 357 -3.80 -26.83 21.59
C LEU A 357 -4.75 -26.80 22.80
N GLY A 358 -6.02 -27.14 22.61
CA GLY A 358 -7.08 -27.13 23.62
C GLY A 358 -7.21 -28.41 24.44
N ASN A 359 -6.12 -29.12 24.73
CA ASN A 359 -6.15 -30.32 25.57
C ASN A 359 -6.59 -29.97 27.01
N THR A 360 -7.55 -30.71 27.55
CA THR A 360 -8.19 -30.45 28.84
C THR A 360 -7.28 -30.54 30.05
N GLN A 361 -6.16 -31.27 29.97
CA GLN A 361 -5.23 -31.47 31.12
C GLN A 361 -4.00 -30.55 31.08
N ARG A 362 -3.47 -30.25 29.89
CA ARG A 362 -2.22 -29.45 29.70
C ARG A 362 -2.36 -28.38 28.61
N GLY A 363 -3.58 -28.10 28.17
CA GLY A 363 -3.84 -27.16 27.10
C GLY A 363 -4.01 -25.71 27.58
N LEU A 364 -4.40 -24.87 26.64
CA LEU A 364 -4.69 -23.45 26.90
C LEU A 364 -5.92 -23.28 27.78
N THR A 365 -5.92 -22.24 28.60
CA THR A 365 -7.12 -21.83 29.35
C THR A 365 -8.25 -21.44 28.39
N THR A 366 -9.51 -21.54 28.86
CA THR A 366 -10.68 -21.12 28.08
C THR A 366 -10.57 -19.68 27.58
N GLN A 367 -10.02 -18.78 28.41
CA GLN A 367 -9.83 -17.38 28.05
C GLN A 367 -8.77 -17.24 26.92
N ALA A 368 -7.63 -17.94 27.02
CA ALA A 368 -6.61 -17.94 25.99
C ALA A 368 -7.13 -18.55 24.67
N THR A 369 -7.91 -19.64 24.76
CA THR A 369 -8.56 -20.26 23.60
C THR A 369 -9.52 -19.29 22.91
N LYS A 370 -10.35 -18.57 23.69
CA LYS A 370 -11.27 -17.54 23.16
C LYS A 370 -10.50 -16.41 22.48
N GLN A 371 -9.42 -15.92 23.08
CA GLN A 371 -8.57 -14.87 22.47
C GLN A 371 -7.95 -15.34 21.16
N LEU A 372 -7.42 -16.57 21.11
CA LEU A 372 -6.85 -17.14 19.88
C LEU A 372 -7.92 -17.39 18.82
N TYR A 373 -9.11 -17.86 19.20
CA TYR A 373 -10.23 -18.03 18.27
C TYR A 373 -10.60 -16.70 17.63
N THR A 374 -10.80 -15.66 18.44
CA THR A 374 -11.14 -14.31 17.93
C THR A 374 -10.04 -13.73 17.05
N ALA A 375 -8.76 -13.86 17.46
CA ALA A 375 -7.64 -13.30 16.74
C ALA A 375 -7.30 -14.05 15.44
N CYS A 376 -7.46 -15.37 15.42
CA CYS A 376 -6.93 -16.20 14.32
C CYS A 376 -8.03 -16.85 13.46
N VAL A 377 -9.21 -17.14 14.00
CA VAL A 377 -10.31 -17.80 13.25
C VAL A 377 -11.32 -16.78 12.77
N SER A 378 -11.95 -16.03 13.71
CA SER A 378 -12.95 -15.01 13.35
C SER A 378 -12.39 -13.95 12.41
N SER A 379 -11.15 -13.47 12.65
CA SER A 379 -10.52 -12.46 11.78
C SER A 379 -10.34 -12.92 10.33
N ILE A 380 -10.20 -14.24 10.10
CA ILE A 380 -10.13 -14.83 8.76
C ILE A 380 -11.53 -15.00 8.17
N ALA A 381 -12.45 -15.59 8.95
CA ALA A 381 -13.81 -15.87 8.51
C ALA A 381 -14.56 -14.58 8.17
N ASP A 382 -14.49 -13.58 9.07
CA ASP A 382 -15.22 -12.31 8.97
C ASP A 382 -14.59 -11.31 7.98
N TYR A 383 -13.44 -11.64 7.35
CA TYR A 383 -12.80 -10.70 6.44
C TYR A 383 -13.72 -10.30 5.29
N GLY A 384 -14.11 -9.02 5.28
CA GLY A 384 -14.99 -8.44 4.27
C GLY A 384 -16.47 -8.80 4.42
N VAL A 385 -16.90 -9.26 5.59
CA VAL A 385 -18.30 -9.61 5.87
C VAL A 385 -19.27 -8.48 5.53
N GLN A 386 -18.84 -7.22 5.71
CA GLN A 386 -19.63 -6.01 5.42
C GLN A 386 -20.03 -5.89 3.94
N LEU A 387 -19.27 -6.49 3.00
CA LEU A 387 -19.53 -6.42 1.57
C LEU A 387 -20.65 -7.40 1.14
N TRP A 388 -20.74 -8.54 1.81
CA TRP A 388 -21.66 -9.61 1.40
C TRP A 388 -22.77 -9.91 2.42
N TRP A 389 -22.66 -9.44 3.65
CA TRP A 389 -23.67 -9.61 4.68
C TRP A 389 -24.89 -8.76 4.36
N GLY A 390 -26.07 -9.42 4.21
CA GLY A 390 -27.32 -8.72 3.97
C GLY A 390 -28.46 -9.69 3.60
N LYS A 391 -29.70 -9.19 3.63
CA LYS A 391 -30.93 -9.98 3.44
C LYS A 391 -30.93 -10.82 2.14
N ARG A 392 -30.29 -10.34 1.07
CA ARG A 392 -30.25 -11.01 -0.25
C ARG A 392 -29.24 -12.17 -0.33
N LYS A 393 -28.38 -12.33 0.66
CA LYS A 393 -27.28 -13.30 0.63
C LYS A 393 -27.38 -14.38 1.71
N LYS A 394 -28.61 -14.71 2.16
CA LYS A 394 -28.84 -15.78 3.15
C LYS A 394 -28.25 -17.13 2.73
N SER A 395 -28.16 -17.42 1.43
CA SER A 395 -27.54 -18.64 0.93
C SER A 395 -26.05 -18.76 1.25
N LEU A 396 -25.34 -17.62 1.42
CA LEU A 396 -23.93 -17.63 1.79
C LEU A 396 -23.70 -18.00 3.24
N LEU A 397 -24.70 -17.81 4.10
CA LEU A 397 -24.63 -18.19 5.52
C LEU A 397 -24.50 -19.70 5.73
N LYS A 398 -24.99 -20.50 4.79
CA LYS A 398 -24.84 -21.96 4.83
C LYS A 398 -23.41 -22.42 4.54
N GLU A 399 -22.62 -21.58 3.88
CA GLU A 399 -21.21 -21.83 3.52
C GLU A 399 -20.26 -21.27 4.59
N TYR A 400 -20.74 -20.33 5.41
CA TYR A 400 -20.02 -19.69 6.51
C TYR A 400 -20.10 -20.53 7.80
#